data_6c87f84f3c17d3bd119d8a3f41c0a6a3
#
_entry.id   6c87f84f3c17d3bd119d8a3f41c0a6a3
#
_cell.length_a   1.000
_cell.length_b   1.000
_cell.length_c   1.000
_cell.angle_alpha   90.00
_cell.angle_beta   90.00
_cell.angle_gamma   90.00
#
_symmetry.space_group_name_H-M   'P 1'
#
loop_
_entity.id
_entity.type
_entity.pdbx_description
1 polymer ?
#
loop_
_entity_poly.entity_id
_entity_poly.type
_entity_poly.pdbx_seq_one_letter_code
_entity_poly.pdbx_strand_id
1 'polypeptide(L)'
;MITDLTEGKPSKILWSFSIPMLLSVVFQQLYNIVDSIVAGKFVGAQALAAVGASYPITMIFMAIATGANVGAAVIISQLFGAKNFEKLKTSIFTSIISMTVLAAILTIFGIVFCSGMLKMLSTPDNIFSDSMTYLNIYIGGLIFLFLYNICTGVFTAMGDSKTPLYFLIMSSVGNIILDLVFVIVFNMGVAGVGWATFIAQGISSLLAFAVLLKRVHGIKSGTYKKFSFRMLGHISRIAIPSILQQSFVSVGNLFIQSRVNSFGSDVIAGYSAAIKLNTFAITSFSTLGNAMSSYTAQNTGARKLLRIPEGLKAGIVMLIVVSLPFFIAYFVFPNTMMNIFVKSSETGIIDVGRIFLKIVTPFYFVISAKLTFDGILRGAGRMRAFMASTFTDLLLRVILAYVFSYALNSEVGIWLSWPVGWTIAAVISAVFYFIYYKTTIKNGAN
;
A
#
# COMPACT_ATOMS: atom_id res chain seq x y z
N MET A 1 14.70 -14.98 9.15
CA MET A 1 15.06 -14.86 10.59
C MET A 1 14.14 -13.82 11.20
N ILE A 2 13.54 -14.13 12.33
CA ILE A 2 12.73 -13.16 13.10
C ILE A 2 13.69 -12.17 13.74
N THR A 3 13.48 -10.88 13.51
CA THR A 3 14.26 -9.80 14.13
C THR A 3 13.44 -9.21 15.27
N ASP A 4 13.92 -9.30 16.51
CA ASP A 4 13.29 -8.62 17.64
C ASP A 4 13.57 -7.11 17.52
N LEU A 5 12.52 -6.33 17.21
CA LEU A 5 12.65 -4.88 17.04
C LEU A 5 12.79 -4.13 18.39
N THR A 6 12.71 -4.86 19.52
CA THR A 6 12.82 -4.28 20.87
C THR A 6 14.24 -4.36 21.46
N GLU A 7 15.21 -4.97 20.74
CA GLU A 7 16.58 -5.17 21.23
C GLU A 7 17.62 -4.65 20.23
N GLY A 8 18.79 -4.21 20.69
CA GLY A 8 19.88 -3.69 19.85
C GLY A 8 19.72 -2.21 19.42
N LYS A 9 20.63 -1.70 18.59
CA LYS A 9 20.63 -0.31 18.13
C LYS A 9 19.48 -0.06 17.15
N PRO A 10 18.58 0.92 17.39
CA PRO A 10 17.40 1.18 16.54
C PRO A 10 17.72 1.37 15.07
N SER A 11 18.81 2.11 14.75
CA SER A 11 19.21 2.35 13.34
C SER A 11 19.55 1.05 12.61
N LYS A 12 20.37 0.17 13.21
CA LYS A 12 20.77 -1.09 12.58
C LYS A 12 19.55 -2.01 12.36
N ILE A 13 18.65 -2.07 13.33
CA ILE A 13 17.44 -2.90 13.30
C ILE A 13 16.50 -2.39 12.22
N LEU A 14 16.19 -1.08 12.21
CA LEU A 14 15.28 -0.48 11.25
C LEU A 14 15.79 -0.65 9.81
N TRP A 15 17.08 -0.42 9.55
CA TRP A 15 17.65 -0.66 8.22
C TRP A 15 17.56 -2.13 7.80
N SER A 16 17.98 -3.05 8.66
CA SER A 16 17.91 -4.50 8.38
C SER A 16 16.49 -4.98 8.12
N PHE A 17 15.50 -4.36 8.78
CA PHE A 17 14.09 -4.69 8.63
C PHE A 17 13.46 -4.03 7.40
N SER A 18 13.84 -2.77 7.10
CA SER A 18 13.22 -2.00 6.01
C SER A 18 13.77 -2.31 4.63
N ILE A 19 15.06 -2.68 4.51
CA ILE A 19 15.67 -2.98 3.19
C ILE A 19 14.90 -4.08 2.44
N PRO A 20 14.58 -5.26 3.04
CA PRO A 20 13.79 -6.26 2.33
C PRO A 20 12.40 -5.77 1.94
N MET A 21 11.78 -4.91 2.77
CA MET A 21 10.47 -4.32 2.45
C MET A 21 10.57 -3.35 1.27
N LEU A 22 11.62 -2.51 1.19
CA LEU A 22 11.87 -1.62 0.06
C LEU A 22 12.16 -2.39 -1.22
N LEU A 23 12.95 -3.47 -1.13
CA LEU A 23 13.17 -4.37 -2.26
C LEU A 23 11.87 -5.00 -2.75
N SER A 24 10.95 -5.36 -1.84
CA SER A 24 9.62 -5.83 -2.22
C SER A 24 8.85 -4.81 -3.07
N VAL A 25 8.94 -3.51 -2.73
CA VAL A 25 8.31 -2.45 -3.54
C VAL A 25 8.92 -2.39 -4.95
N VAL A 26 10.24 -2.47 -5.07
CA VAL A 26 10.92 -2.47 -6.37
C VAL A 26 10.47 -3.66 -7.22
N PHE A 27 10.48 -4.87 -6.66
CA PHE A 27 10.02 -6.08 -7.37
C PHE A 27 8.54 -5.99 -7.76
N GLN A 28 7.69 -5.44 -6.90
CA GLN A 28 6.27 -5.25 -7.19
C GLN A 28 6.05 -4.27 -8.35
N GLN A 29 6.82 -3.18 -8.41
CA GLN A 29 6.72 -2.22 -9.51
C GLN A 29 7.24 -2.79 -10.83
N LEU A 30 8.35 -3.55 -10.79
CA LEU A 30 8.84 -4.27 -11.97
C LEU A 30 7.82 -5.28 -12.49
N TYR A 31 7.22 -6.05 -11.60
CA TYR A 31 6.15 -6.98 -11.94
C TYR A 31 4.97 -6.26 -12.63
N ASN A 32 4.45 -5.16 -12.05
CA ASN A 32 3.33 -4.41 -12.63
C ASN A 32 3.64 -3.87 -14.04
N ILE A 33 4.90 -3.49 -14.29
CA ILE A 33 5.35 -3.04 -15.61
C ILE A 33 5.36 -4.22 -16.61
N VAL A 34 5.92 -5.36 -16.21
CA VAL A 34 5.99 -6.56 -17.08
C VAL A 34 4.60 -7.07 -17.40
N ASP A 35 3.71 -7.18 -16.42
CA ASP A 35 2.31 -7.60 -16.59
C ASP A 35 1.58 -6.68 -17.61
N SER A 36 1.76 -5.37 -17.48
CA SER A 36 1.19 -4.40 -18.43
C SER A 36 1.76 -4.54 -19.85
N ILE A 37 3.05 -4.88 -19.97
CA ILE A 37 3.70 -5.14 -21.27
C ILE A 37 3.16 -6.43 -21.89
N VAL A 38 2.98 -7.48 -21.11
CA VAL A 38 2.44 -8.76 -21.61
C VAL A 38 1.00 -8.56 -22.09
N ALA A 39 0.15 -7.95 -21.28
CA ALA A 39 -1.23 -7.64 -21.66
C ALA A 39 -1.29 -6.78 -22.93
N GLY A 40 -0.52 -5.69 -23.01
CA GLY A 40 -0.55 -4.75 -24.13
C GLY A 40 0.05 -5.28 -25.43
N LYS A 41 1.18 -6.00 -25.37
CA LYS A 41 1.88 -6.47 -26.57
C LYS A 41 1.34 -7.78 -27.14
N PHE A 42 0.94 -8.72 -26.28
CA PHE A 42 0.59 -10.07 -26.70
C PHE A 42 -0.91 -10.34 -26.74
N VAL A 43 -1.72 -9.61 -25.96
CA VAL A 43 -3.19 -9.73 -26.01
C VAL A 43 -3.80 -8.62 -26.87
N GLY A 44 -3.28 -7.41 -26.77
CA GLY A 44 -3.69 -6.26 -27.57
C GLY A 44 -4.30 -5.10 -26.76
N ALA A 45 -4.57 -3.99 -27.48
CA ALA A 45 -5.04 -2.76 -26.86
C ALA A 45 -6.40 -2.88 -26.15
N GLN A 46 -7.32 -3.68 -26.69
CA GLN A 46 -8.64 -3.92 -26.08
C GLN A 46 -8.51 -4.66 -24.72
N ALA A 47 -7.62 -5.63 -24.66
CA ALA A 47 -7.35 -6.37 -23.41
C ALA A 47 -6.76 -5.46 -22.33
N LEU A 48 -5.79 -4.62 -22.70
CA LEU A 48 -5.22 -3.65 -21.79
C LEU A 48 -6.28 -2.64 -21.30
N ALA A 49 -7.19 -2.23 -22.19
CA ALA A 49 -8.32 -1.37 -21.84
C ALA A 49 -9.30 -2.06 -20.89
N ALA A 50 -9.58 -3.36 -21.11
CA ALA A 50 -10.47 -4.15 -20.24
C ALA A 50 -9.91 -4.32 -18.82
N VAL A 51 -8.63 -4.64 -18.70
CA VAL A 51 -7.92 -4.69 -17.40
C VAL A 51 -7.95 -3.31 -16.73
N GLY A 52 -7.65 -2.25 -17.50
CA GLY A 52 -7.68 -0.87 -17.04
C GLY A 52 -9.05 -0.41 -16.53
N ALA A 53 -10.14 -0.77 -17.21
CA ALA A 53 -11.50 -0.47 -16.80
C ALA A 53 -11.89 -1.17 -15.48
N SER A 54 -11.30 -2.34 -15.20
CA SER A 54 -11.51 -3.09 -13.95
C SER A 54 -10.70 -2.53 -12.76
N TYR A 55 -9.66 -1.74 -13.04
CA TYR A 55 -8.69 -1.28 -12.03
C TYR A 55 -9.30 -0.52 -10.84
N PRO A 56 -10.26 0.42 -11.00
CA PRO A 56 -10.86 1.11 -9.86
C PRO A 56 -11.54 0.15 -8.88
N ILE A 57 -12.18 -0.90 -9.39
CA ILE A 57 -12.88 -1.91 -8.57
C ILE A 57 -11.84 -2.77 -7.82
N THR A 58 -10.81 -3.23 -8.52
CA THR A 58 -9.73 -4.03 -7.90
C THR A 58 -9.00 -3.25 -6.82
N MET A 59 -8.81 -1.94 -6.99
CA MET A 59 -8.21 -1.05 -5.99
C MET A 59 -9.03 -0.96 -4.71
N ILE A 60 -10.36 -0.96 -4.79
CA ILE A 60 -11.22 -0.96 -3.60
C ILE A 60 -11.03 -2.26 -2.81
N PHE A 61 -11.05 -3.42 -3.46
CA PHE A 61 -10.81 -4.71 -2.79
C PHE A 61 -9.40 -4.78 -2.17
N MET A 62 -8.40 -4.28 -2.90
CA MET A 62 -7.02 -4.18 -2.41
C MET A 62 -6.91 -3.26 -1.18
N ALA A 63 -7.61 -2.12 -1.19
CA ALA A 63 -7.66 -1.17 -0.08
C ALA A 63 -8.25 -1.82 1.19
N ILE A 64 -9.31 -2.61 1.04
CA ILE A 64 -9.92 -3.34 2.16
C ILE A 64 -8.94 -4.39 2.70
N ALA A 65 -8.33 -5.20 1.83
CA ALA A 65 -7.37 -6.23 2.21
C ALA A 65 -6.16 -5.64 2.96
N THR A 66 -5.57 -4.59 2.39
CA THR A 66 -4.39 -3.91 2.96
C THR A 66 -4.72 -3.21 4.28
N GLY A 67 -5.85 -2.49 4.33
CA GLY A 67 -6.27 -1.79 5.55
C GLY A 67 -6.58 -2.76 6.70
N ALA A 68 -7.25 -3.87 6.42
CA ALA A 68 -7.53 -4.91 7.40
C ALA A 68 -6.24 -5.58 7.90
N ASN A 69 -5.29 -5.86 7.00
CA ASN A 69 -3.98 -6.39 7.33
C ASN A 69 -3.20 -5.45 8.27
N VAL A 70 -3.20 -4.14 8.00
CA VAL A 70 -2.54 -3.14 8.86
C VAL A 70 -3.08 -3.19 10.29
N GLY A 71 -4.40 -3.32 10.46
CA GLY A 71 -5.01 -3.44 11.78
C GLY A 71 -4.55 -4.67 12.55
N ALA A 72 -4.53 -5.82 11.89
CA ALA A 72 -4.03 -7.07 12.46
C ALA A 72 -2.54 -6.98 12.82
N ALA A 73 -1.71 -6.47 11.89
CA ALA A 73 -0.27 -6.37 12.06
C ALA A 73 0.13 -5.53 13.28
N VAL A 74 -0.55 -4.42 13.57
CA VAL A 74 -0.26 -3.58 14.74
C VAL A 74 -0.52 -4.35 16.04
N ILE A 75 -1.68 -5.01 16.18
CA ILE A 75 -2.02 -5.78 17.38
C ILE A 75 -1.06 -6.97 17.56
N ILE A 76 -0.76 -7.69 16.49
CA ILE A 76 0.18 -8.81 16.50
C ILE A 76 1.58 -8.32 16.89
N SER A 77 2.05 -7.19 16.35
CA SER A 77 3.34 -6.59 16.71
C SER A 77 3.40 -6.22 18.21
N GLN A 78 2.34 -5.60 18.74
CA GLN A 78 2.27 -5.25 20.17
C GLN A 78 2.32 -6.51 21.06
N LEU A 79 1.57 -7.56 20.71
CA LEU A 79 1.56 -8.82 21.46
C LEU A 79 2.88 -9.58 21.35
N PHE A 80 3.53 -9.52 20.19
CA PHE A 80 4.85 -10.10 19.99
C PHE A 80 5.90 -9.38 20.85
N GLY A 81 5.92 -8.05 20.84
CA GLY A 81 6.81 -7.25 21.68
C GLY A 81 6.55 -7.46 23.18
N ALA A 82 5.29 -7.63 23.58
CA ALA A 82 4.90 -7.97 24.95
C ALA A 82 5.28 -9.41 25.36
N LYS A 83 5.80 -10.23 24.44
CA LYS A 83 6.07 -11.68 24.65
C LYS A 83 4.84 -12.46 25.13
N ASN A 84 3.63 -11.96 24.85
CA ASN A 84 2.37 -12.62 25.23
C ASN A 84 1.93 -13.58 24.11
N PHE A 85 2.55 -14.76 24.08
CA PHE A 85 2.40 -15.71 22.98
C PHE A 85 1.03 -16.38 22.91
N GLU A 86 0.29 -16.47 24.03
CA GLU A 86 -1.09 -17.00 24.04
C GLU A 86 -2.04 -16.05 23.29
N LYS A 87 -2.01 -14.75 23.65
CA LYS A 87 -2.81 -13.74 22.96
C LYS A 87 -2.32 -13.50 21.54
N LEU A 88 -1.01 -13.62 21.29
CA LEU A 88 -0.41 -13.54 19.96
C LEU A 88 -1.02 -14.59 19.02
N LYS A 89 -1.01 -15.87 19.42
CA LYS A 89 -1.63 -16.95 18.63
C LYS A 89 -3.12 -16.72 18.45
N THR A 90 -3.84 -16.34 19.51
CA THR A 90 -5.26 -15.99 19.41
C THR A 90 -5.50 -14.86 18.41
N SER A 91 -4.65 -13.83 18.41
CA SER A 91 -4.75 -12.71 17.47
C SER A 91 -4.48 -13.15 16.03
N ILE A 92 -3.45 -13.95 15.79
CA ILE A 92 -3.10 -14.46 14.45
C ILE A 92 -4.26 -15.30 13.89
N PHE A 93 -4.75 -16.29 14.64
CA PHE A 93 -5.85 -17.14 14.16
C PHE A 93 -7.17 -16.37 14.00
N THR A 94 -7.50 -15.45 14.93
CA THR A 94 -8.66 -14.57 14.80
C THR A 94 -8.56 -13.72 13.53
N SER A 95 -7.37 -13.16 13.23
CA SER A 95 -7.16 -12.37 12.01
C SER A 95 -7.31 -13.20 10.75
N ILE A 96 -6.72 -14.40 10.70
CA ILE A 96 -6.82 -15.30 9.54
C ILE A 96 -8.28 -15.65 9.27
N ILE A 97 -9.01 -16.11 10.31
CA ILE A 97 -10.43 -16.49 10.16
C ILE A 97 -11.26 -15.30 9.71
N SER A 98 -11.09 -14.13 10.36
CA SER A 98 -11.87 -12.93 10.02
C SER A 98 -11.59 -12.41 8.61
N MET A 99 -10.32 -12.44 8.17
CA MET A 99 -9.93 -12.04 6.82
C MET A 99 -10.47 -13.01 5.77
N THR A 100 -10.46 -14.32 6.05
CA THR A 100 -11.04 -15.34 5.15
C THR A 100 -12.55 -15.17 5.02
N VAL A 101 -13.26 -14.94 6.14
CA VAL A 101 -14.71 -14.67 6.12
C VAL A 101 -15.02 -13.38 5.35
N LEU A 102 -14.26 -12.31 5.61
CA LEU A 102 -14.42 -11.05 4.89
C LEU A 102 -14.17 -11.23 3.39
N ALA A 103 -13.12 -11.97 3.00
CA ALA A 103 -12.84 -12.28 1.61
C ALA A 103 -13.99 -13.06 0.95
N ALA A 104 -14.55 -14.06 1.63
CA ALA A 104 -15.69 -14.84 1.12
C ALA A 104 -16.93 -13.95 0.89
N ILE A 105 -17.24 -13.07 1.85
CA ILE A 105 -18.35 -12.11 1.72
C ILE A 105 -18.11 -11.18 0.53
N LEU A 106 -16.91 -10.63 0.40
CA LEU A 106 -16.56 -9.73 -0.71
C LEU A 106 -16.52 -10.44 -2.04
N THR A 107 -16.12 -11.71 -2.08
CA THR A 107 -16.18 -12.54 -3.31
C THR A 107 -17.63 -12.74 -3.77
N ILE A 108 -18.53 -13.15 -2.87
CA ILE A 108 -19.94 -13.32 -3.19
C ILE A 108 -20.55 -11.99 -3.67
N PHE A 109 -20.34 -10.91 -2.89
CA PHE A 109 -20.80 -9.58 -3.25
C PHE A 109 -20.26 -9.15 -4.62
N GLY A 110 -18.96 -9.30 -4.83
CA GLY A 110 -18.28 -8.87 -6.05
C GLY A 110 -18.77 -9.61 -7.29
N ILE A 111 -18.96 -10.95 -7.22
CA ILE A 111 -19.50 -11.75 -8.33
C ILE A 111 -20.94 -11.35 -8.65
N VAL A 112 -21.80 -11.23 -7.63
CA VAL A 112 -23.22 -10.85 -7.82
C VAL A 112 -23.35 -9.47 -8.46
N PHE A 113 -22.54 -8.50 -8.03
CA PHE A 113 -22.61 -7.11 -8.49
C PHE A 113 -21.60 -6.73 -9.57
N CYS A 114 -20.82 -7.69 -10.12
CA CYS A 114 -19.77 -7.45 -11.11
C CYS A 114 -20.25 -6.60 -12.29
N SER A 115 -21.33 -7.01 -12.95
CA SER A 115 -21.92 -6.28 -14.07
C SER A 115 -22.39 -4.87 -13.68
N GLY A 116 -23.02 -4.74 -12.50
CA GLY A 116 -23.48 -3.45 -11.98
C GLY A 116 -22.32 -2.48 -11.74
N MET A 117 -21.22 -2.95 -11.15
CA MET A 117 -20.03 -2.13 -10.88
C MET A 117 -19.39 -1.63 -12.18
N LEU A 118 -19.27 -2.47 -13.22
CA LEU A 118 -18.72 -2.06 -14.52
C LEU A 118 -19.65 -1.07 -15.24
N LYS A 119 -20.98 -1.24 -15.14
CA LYS A 119 -21.93 -0.27 -15.68
C LYS A 119 -21.86 1.09 -14.97
N MET A 120 -21.69 1.10 -13.64
CA MET A 120 -21.48 2.35 -12.88
C MET A 120 -20.23 3.11 -13.30
N LEU A 121 -19.20 2.39 -13.76
CA LEU A 121 -17.97 3.00 -14.31
C LEU A 121 -18.11 3.39 -15.79
N SER A 122 -19.30 3.23 -16.40
CA SER A 122 -19.55 3.51 -17.82
C SER A 122 -18.56 2.78 -18.73
N THR A 123 -18.28 1.51 -18.42
CA THR A 123 -17.38 0.66 -19.22
C THR A 123 -17.93 0.50 -20.62
N PRO A 124 -17.17 0.83 -21.71
CA PRO A 124 -17.63 0.72 -23.08
C PRO A 124 -18.04 -0.71 -23.47
N ASP A 125 -19.07 -0.86 -24.31
CA ASP A 125 -19.64 -2.17 -24.70
C ASP A 125 -18.62 -3.09 -25.39
N ASN A 126 -17.70 -2.51 -26.17
CA ASN A 126 -16.66 -3.25 -26.91
C ASN A 126 -15.63 -3.96 -26.01
N ILE A 127 -15.48 -3.54 -24.75
CA ILE A 127 -14.56 -4.16 -23.79
C ILE A 127 -15.30 -4.72 -22.56
N PHE A 128 -16.63 -4.57 -22.50
CA PHE A 128 -17.42 -4.95 -21.31
C PHE A 128 -17.31 -6.43 -20.98
N SER A 129 -17.42 -7.30 -21.98
CA SER A 129 -17.32 -8.76 -21.81
C SER A 129 -15.95 -9.19 -21.26
N ASP A 130 -14.87 -8.62 -21.83
CA ASP A 130 -13.50 -8.90 -21.40
C ASP A 130 -13.22 -8.36 -19.99
N SER A 131 -13.71 -7.16 -19.68
CA SER A 131 -13.63 -6.58 -18.34
C SER A 131 -14.37 -7.43 -17.31
N MET A 132 -15.54 -7.92 -17.66
CA MET A 132 -16.34 -8.79 -16.80
C MET A 132 -15.66 -10.14 -16.56
N THR A 133 -15.08 -10.73 -17.59
CA THR A 133 -14.31 -11.99 -17.49
C THR A 133 -13.11 -11.81 -16.58
N TYR A 134 -12.27 -10.79 -16.81
CA TYR A 134 -11.12 -10.48 -15.99
C TYR A 134 -11.49 -10.22 -14.52
N LEU A 135 -12.51 -9.37 -14.31
CA LEU A 135 -12.94 -8.98 -12.97
C LEU A 135 -13.53 -10.15 -12.18
N ASN A 136 -14.30 -11.03 -12.81
CA ASN A 136 -14.82 -12.23 -12.16
C ASN A 136 -13.71 -13.19 -11.72
N ILE A 137 -12.67 -13.38 -12.54
CA ILE A 137 -11.51 -14.20 -12.17
C ILE A 137 -10.77 -13.54 -11.00
N TYR A 138 -10.53 -12.23 -11.06
CA TYR A 138 -9.88 -11.48 -9.99
C TYR A 138 -10.66 -11.58 -8.67
N ILE A 139 -11.98 -11.37 -8.71
CA ILE A 139 -12.87 -11.46 -7.54
C ILE A 139 -12.87 -12.88 -6.97
N GLY A 140 -12.87 -13.91 -7.81
CA GLY A 140 -12.72 -15.30 -7.38
C GLY A 140 -11.40 -15.54 -6.63
N GLY A 141 -10.36 -14.78 -6.95
CA GLY A 141 -9.04 -14.81 -6.30
C GLY A 141 -8.93 -14.00 -5.01
N LEU A 142 -9.96 -13.27 -4.58
CA LEU A 142 -9.89 -12.43 -3.37
C LEU A 142 -9.50 -13.21 -2.11
N ILE A 143 -9.93 -14.46 -1.99
CA ILE A 143 -9.56 -15.28 -0.84
C ILE A 143 -8.04 -15.47 -0.74
N PHE A 144 -7.36 -15.64 -1.86
CA PHE A 144 -5.90 -15.75 -1.93
C PHE A 144 -5.22 -14.41 -1.68
N LEU A 145 -5.79 -13.32 -2.21
CA LEU A 145 -5.31 -11.96 -1.95
C LEU A 145 -5.32 -11.64 -0.45
N PHE A 146 -6.44 -11.90 0.22
CA PHE A 146 -6.58 -11.65 1.65
C PHE A 146 -5.69 -12.56 2.48
N LEU A 147 -5.61 -13.85 2.13
CA LEU A 147 -4.73 -14.82 2.79
C LEU A 147 -3.26 -14.42 2.66
N TYR A 148 -2.82 -14.02 1.46
CA TYR A 148 -1.47 -13.52 1.24
C TYR A 148 -1.17 -12.29 2.10
N ASN A 149 -2.08 -11.30 2.08
CA ASN A 149 -1.92 -10.07 2.86
C ASN A 149 -1.79 -10.36 4.35
N ILE A 150 -2.66 -11.19 4.94
CA ILE A 150 -2.58 -11.49 6.37
C ILE A 150 -1.31 -12.27 6.72
N CYS A 151 -0.88 -13.22 5.89
CA CYS A 151 0.35 -13.97 6.11
C CYS A 151 1.58 -13.04 6.11
N THR A 152 1.69 -12.18 5.10
CA THR A 152 2.80 -11.20 4.99
C THR A 152 2.78 -10.19 6.14
N GLY A 153 1.59 -9.74 6.55
CA GLY A 153 1.42 -8.86 7.70
C GLY A 153 1.84 -9.51 9.02
N VAL A 154 1.50 -10.78 9.23
CA VAL A 154 1.93 -11.52 10.44
C VAL A 154 3.45 -11.70 10.46
N PHE A 155 4.09 -12.07 9.33
CA PHE A 155 5.55 -12.15 9.26
C PHE A 155 6.20 -10.81 9.60
N THR A 156 5.75 -9.74 8.97
CA THR A 156 6.25 -8.38 9.22
C THR A 156 6.02 -7.94 10.66
N ALA A 157 4.85 -8.24 11.23
CA ALA A 157 4.52 -7.95 12.63
C ALA A 157 5.43 -8.67 13.64
N MET A 158 5.90 -9.86 13.30
CA MET A 158 6.88 -10.62 14.08
C MET A 158 8.33 -10.25 13.77
N GLY A 159 8.58 -9.20 12.94
CA GLY A 159 9.93 -8.74 12.60
C GLY A 159 10.60 -9.51 11.45
N ASP A 160 9.86 -10.30 10.68
CA ASP A 160 10.39 -10.99 9.50
C ASP A 160 9.94 -10.30 8.21
N SER A 161 10.79 -9.45 7.67
CA SER A 161 10.58 -8.78 6.38
C SER A 161 11.13 -9.55 5.17
N LYS A 162 11.97 -10.56 5.39
CA LYS A 162 12.60 -11.34 4.31
C LYS A 162 11.65 -12.37 3.73
N THR A 163 10.90 -13.07 4.57
CA THR A 163 9.97 -14.11 4.12
C THR A 163 8.90 -13.55 3.16
N PRO A 164 8.23 -12.41 3.43
CA PRO A 164 7.35 -11.76 2.46
C PRO A 164 8.03 -11.44 1.12
N LEU A 165 9.28 -10.94 1.15
CA LEU A 165 10.03 -10.66 -0.07
C LEU A 165 10.24 -11.91 -0.94
N TYR A 166 10.61 -13.04 -0.34
CA TYR A 166 10.80 -14.28 -1.09
C TYR A 166 9.51 -14.78 -1.73
N PHE A 167 8.38 -14.71 -1.01
CA PHE A 167 7.08 -15.08 -1.58
C PHE A 167 6.64 -14.12 -2.70
N LEU A 168 6.93 -12.82 -2.56
CA LEU A 168 6.65 -11.86 -3.62
C LEU A 168 7.46 -12.15 -4.89
N ILE A 169 8.77 -12.36 -4.76
CA ILE A 169 9.63 -12.70 -5.91
C ILE A 169 9.13 -13.97 -6.60
N MET A 170 8.86 -15.02 -5.82
CA MET A 170 8.35 -16.29 -6.35
C MET A 170 7.01 -16.12 -7.08
N SER A 171 6.07 -15.38 -6.46
CA SER A 171 4.77 -15.08 -7.05
C SER A 171 4.91 -14.28 -8.34
N SER A 172 5.74 -13.23 -8.34
CA SER A 172 5.94 -12.37 -9.51
C SER A 172 6.56 -13.11 -10.68
N VAL A 173 7.62 -13.88 -10.43
CA VAL A 173 8.25 -14.69 -11.48
C VAL A 173 7.31 -15.78 -12.00
N GLY A 174 6.60 -16.47 -11.08
CA GLY A 174 5.61 -17.48 -11.46
C GLY A 174 4.45 -16.88 -12.26
N ASN A 175 3.97 -15.70 -11.91
CA ASN A 175 2.92 -15.02 -12.66
C ASN A 175 3.40 -14.65 -14.07
N ILE A 176 4.58 -14.04 -14.24
CA ILE A 176 5.13 -13.69 -15.55
C ILE A 176 5.23 -14.94 -16.46
N ILE A 177 5.69 -16.07 -15.92
CA ILE A 177 5.77 -17.32 -16.69
C ILE A 177 4.37 -17.78 -17.09
N LEU A 178 3.41 -17.78 -16.18
CA LEU A 178 2.03 -18.19 -16.44
C LEU A 178 1.33 -17.24 -17.42
N ASP A 179 1.56 -15.93 -17.34
CA ASP A 179 1.06 -14.96 -18.31
C ASP A 179 1.52 -15.29 -19.72
N LEU A 180 2.82 -15.52 -19.91
CA LEU A 180 3.37 -15.87 -21.21
C LEU A 180 2.82 -17.20 -21.73
N VAL A 181 2.67 -18.20 -20.88
CA VAL A 181 2.10 -19.51 -21.24
C VAL A 181 0.63 -19.38 -21.62
N PHE A 182 -0.20 -18.74 -20.79
CA PHE A 182 -1.63 -18.66 -21.04
C PHE A 182 -1.98 -17.72 -22.21
N VAL A 183 -1.23 -16.64 -22.35
CA VAL A 183 -1.46 -15.66 -23.41
C VAL A 183 -0.89 -16.12 -24.75
N ILE A 184 0.38 -16.60 -24.79
CA ILE A 184 1.06 -16.92 -26.05
C ILE A 184 0.81 -18.35 -26.47
N VAL A 185 0.91 -19.34 -25.55
CA VAL A 185 0.80 -20.76 -25.94
C VAL A 185 -0.67 -21.19 -26.02
N PHE A 186 -1.49 -20.79 -25.02
CA PHE A 186 -2.91 -21.19 -24.97
C PHE A 186 -3.87 -20.18 -25.61
N ASN A 187 -3.39 -18.99 -26.03
CA ASN A 187 -4.19 -17.94 -26.66
C ASN A 187 -5.46 -17.55 -25.86
N MET A 188 -5.38 -17.55 -24.53
CA MET A 188 -6.52 -17.29 -23.64
C MET A 188 -6.90 -15.81 -23.54
N GLY A 189 -6.20 -14.90 -24.21
CA GLY A 189 -6.51 -13.47 -24.18
C GLY A 189 -6.49 -12.88 -22.75
N VAL A 190 -7.48 -12.04 -22.46
CA VAL A 190 -7.63 -11.36 -21.15
C VAL A 190 -7.84 -12.38 -20.01
N ALA A 191 -8.58 -13.48 -20.27
CA ALA A 191 -8.78 -14.53 -19.27
C ALA A 191 -7.43 -15.16 -18.85
N GLY A 192 -6.46 -15.28 -19.78
CA GLY A 192 -5.14 -15.81 -19.49
C GLY A 192 -4.40 -14.98 -18.43
N VAL A 193 -4.40 -13.65 -18.58
CA VAL A 193 -3.81 -12.72 -17.59
C VAL A 193 -4.49 -12.86 -16.23
N GLY A 194 -5.83 -12.92 -16.20
CA GLY A 194 -6.58 -13.13 -14.97
C GLY A 194 -6.24 -14.45 -14.27
N TRP A 195 -6.20 -15.56 -15.01
CA TRP A 195 -5.89 -16.88 -14.46
C TRP A 195 -4.43 -17.01 -14.03
N ALA A 196 -3.50 -16.40 -14.73
CA ALA A 196 -2.09 -16.38 -14.33
C ALA A 196 -1.92 -15.72 -12.96
N THR A 197 -2.55 -14.56 -12.76
CA THR A 197 -2.56 -13.85 -11.47
C THR A 197 -3.24 -14.68 -10.39
N PHE A 198 -4.39 -15.27 -10.67
CA PHE A 198 -5.14 -16.12 -9.75
C PHE A 198 -4.30 -17.31 -9.25
N ILE A 199 -3.66 -18.04 -10.18
CA ILE A 199 -2.87 -19.24 -9.85
C ILE A 199 -1.58 -18.86 -9.12
N ALA A 200 -0.82 -17.87 -9.63
CA ALA A 200 0.42 -17.42 -8.99
C ALA A 200 0.19 -16.94 -7.55
N GLN A 201 -0.86 -16.14 -7.35
CA GLN A 201 -1.23 -15.64 -6.04
C GLN A 201 -1.80 -16.76 -5.14
N GLY A 202 -2.57 -17.69 -5.71
CA GLY A 202 -3.07 -18.87 -5.02
C GLY A 202 -1.94 -19.73 -4.45
N ILE A 203 -1.00 -20.13 -5.29
CA ILE A 203 0.16 -20.94 -4.88
C ILE A 203 0.97 -20.19 -3.81
N SER A 204 1.29 -18.90 -4.06
CA SER A 204 2.09 -18.09 -3.13
C SER A 204 1.41 -17.92 -1.78
N SER A 205 0.10 -17.69 -1.76
CA SER A 205 -0.67 -17.52 -0.51
C SER A 205 -0.75 -18.82 0.30
N LEU A 206 -0.96 -19.95 -0.36
CA LEU A 206 -1.01 -21.25 0.31
C LEU A 206 0.37 -21.66 0.88
N LEU A 207 1.44 -21.41 0.14
CA LEU A 207 2.80 -21.65 0.63
C LEU A 207 3.15 -20.71 1.80
N ALA A 208 2.81 -19.42 1.68
CA ALA A 208 2.98 -18.46 2.77
C ALA A 208 2.21 -18.88 4.02
N PHE A 209 0.99 -19.36 3.85
CA PHE A 209 0.15 -19.86 4.94
C PHE A 209 0.73 -21.13 5.60
N ALA A 210 1.20 -22.09 4.80
CA ALA A 210 1.84 -23.29 5.33
C ALA A 210 3.10 -22.96 6.17
N VAL A 211 3.95 -22.05 5.66
CA VAL A 211 5.14 -21.59 6.39
C VAL A 211 4.74 -20.82 7.65
N LEU A 212 3.70 -19.99 7.58
CA LEU A 212 3.19 -19.27 8.74
C LEU A 212 2.68 -20.24 9.82
N LEU A 213 1.86 -21.22 9.45
CA LEU A 213 1.36 -22.22 10.39
C LEU A 213 2.50 -22.96 11.07
N LYS A 214 3.49 -23.42 10.30
CA LYS A 214 4.69 -24.10 10.87
C LYS A 214 5.38 -23.22 11.90
N ARG A 215 5.56 -21.92 11.63
CA ARG A 215 6.16 -20.99 12.58
C ARG A 215 5.32 -20.76 13.82
N VAL A 216 4.03 -20.50 13.64
CA VAL A 216 3.12 -20.24 14.78
C VAL A 216 3.01 -21.45 15.69
N HIS A 217 2.97 -22.67 15.13
CA HIS A 217 3.00 -23.89 15.96
C HIS A 217 4.32 -24.04 16.71
N GLY A 218 5.45 -23.66 16.15
CA GLY A 218 6.76 -23.69 16.81
C GLY A 218 6.93 -22.70 17.97
N ILE A 219 6.07 -21.70 18.10
CA ILE A 219 6.08 -20.79 19.24
C ILE A 219 5.53 -21.51 20.46
N LYS A 220 6.34 -21.69 21.50
CA LYS A 220 5.87 -22.25 22.77
C LYS A 220 4.91 -21.27 23.45
N SER A 221 3.70 -21.72 23.77
CA SER A 221 2.67 -20.92 24.44
C SER A 221 1.78 -21.86 25.27
N GLY A 222 1.11 -21.31 26.27
CA GLY A 222 0.01 -22.00 26.95
C GLY A 222 -1.23 -22.13 26.05
N THR A 223 -2.39 -22.31 26.69
CA THR A 223 -3.67 -22.48 25.99
C THR A 223 -4.08 -21.19 25.26
N TYR A 224 -4.43 -21.31 24.01
CA TYR A 224 -4.92 -20.18 23.19
C TYR A 224 -6.25 -20.51 22.50
N LYS A 225 -7.03 -19.47 22.21
CA LYS A 225 -8.29 -19.61 21.49
C LYS A 225 -8.04 -19.45 19.98
N LYS A 226 -8.62 -20.34 19.16
CA LYS A 226 -8.56 -20.19 17.68
C LYS A 226 -9.32 -18.97 17.19
N PHE A 227 -10.34 -18.50 17.92
CA PHE A 227 -11.09 -17.29 17.60
C PHE A 227 -11.56 -16.58 18.87
N SER A 228 -11.56 -15.24 18.84
CA SER A 228 -12.06 -14.42 19.95
C SER A 228 -12.68 -13.13 19.42
N PHE A 229 -13.99 -12.94 19.68
CA PHE A 229 -14.70 -11.69 19.35
C PHE A 229 -14.08 -10.46 20.04
N ARG A 230 -13.58 -10.62 21.28
CA ARG A 230 -12.87 -9.54 21.98
C ARG A 230 -11.60 -9.14 21.24
N MET A 231 -10.83 -10.12 20.74
CA MET A 231 -9.62 -9.88 19.94
C MET A 231 -9.98 -9.24 18.61
N LEU A 232 -11.03 -9.74 17.93
CA LEU A 232 -11.55 -9.12 16.70
C LEU A 232 -11.93 -7.66 16.94
N GLY A 233 -12.60 -7.33 18.04
CA GLY A 233 -12.93 -5.94 18.40
C GLY A 233 -11.69 -5.06 18.59
N HIS A 234 -10.59 -5.59 19.15
CA HIS A 234 -9.33 -4.84 19.24
C HIS A 234 -8.69 -4.62 17.88
N ILE A 235 -8.67 -5.64 17.01
CA ILE A 235 -8.15 -5.56 15.65
C ILE A 235 -8.98 -4.56 14.83
N SER A 236 -10.32 -4.65 14.89
CA SER A 236 -11.24 -3.79 14.12
C SER A 236 -11.12 -2.31 14.47
N ARG A 237 -10.77 -1.97 15.71
CA ARG A 237 -10.52 -0.57 16.10
C ARG A 237 -9.36 0.08 15.34
N ILE A 238 -8.44 -0.72 14.81
CA ILE A 238 -7.32 -0.25 13.98
C ILE A 238 -7.61 -0.54 12.52
N ALA A 239 -8.18 -1.69 12.20
CA ALA A 239 -8.45 -2.13 10.83
C ALA A 239 -9.48 -1.24 10.13
N ILE A 240 -10.61 -0.93 10.75
CA ILE A 240 -11.66 -0.10 10.13
C ILE A 240 -11.13 1.29 9.75
N PRO A 241 -10.47 2.06 10.64
CA PRO A 241 -9.84 3.31 10.24
C PRO A 241 -8.82 3.17 9.09
N SER A 242 -8.04 2.09 9.10
CA SER A 242 -7.03 1.85 8.05
C SER A 242 -7.67 1.48 6.72
N ILE A 243 -8.77 0.72 6.72
CA ILE A 243 -9.57 0.43 5.52
C ILE A 243 -10.15 1.72 4.95
N LEU A 244 -10.79 2.52 5.80
CA LEU A 244 -11.35 3.81 5.40
C LEU A 244 -10.28 4.70 4.79
N GLN A 245 -9.10 4.82 5.43
CA GLN A 245 -7.98 5.58 4.90
C GLN A 245 -7.58 5.12 3.49
N GLN A 246 -7.37 3.83 3.28
CA GLN A 246 -6.97 3.29 1.98
C GLN A 246 -8.06 3.49 0.92
N SER A 247 -9.32 3.31 1.29
CA SER A 247 -10.46 3.53 0.40
C SER A 247 -10.59 5.02 0.02
N PHE A 248 -10.45 5.92 0.99
CA PHE A 248 -10.49 7.37 0.72
C PHE A 248 -9.33 7.84 -0.16
N VAL A 249 -8.13 7.24 -0.03
CA VAL A 249 -7.02 7.52 -0.96
C VAL A 249 -7.41 7.16 -2.38
N SER A 250 -8.00 5.98 -2.58
CA SER A 250 -8.43 5.52 -3.90
C SER A 250 -9.52 6.42 -4.50
N VAL A 251 -10.55 6.73 -3.71
CA VAL A 251 -11.64 7.63 -4.13
C VAL A 251 -11.13 9.05 -4.39
N GLY A 252 -10.26 9.59 -3.53
CA GLY A 252 -9.66 10.91 -3.70
C GLY A 252 -8.87 11.03 -5.01
N ASN A 253 -8.13 9.98 -5.37
CA ASN A 253 -7.41 9.94 -6.64
C ASN A 253 -8.35 9.93 -7.86
N LEU A 254 -9.54 9.31 -7.77
CA LEU A 254 -10.55 9.37 -8.84
C LEU A 254 -11.08 10.81 -9.04
N PHE A 255 -11.34 11.55 -7.96
CA PHE A 255 -11.74 12.95 -8.06
C PHE A 255 -10.65 13.83 -8.70
N ILE A 256 -9.39 13.64 -8.30
CA ILE A 256 -8.26 14.34 -8.91
C ILE A 256 -8.14 13.98 -10.39
N GLN A 257 -8.23 12.71 -10.75
CA GLN A 257 -8.19 12.24 -12.14
C GLN A 257 -9.32 12.86 -12.97
N SER A 258 -10.54 12.92 -12.43
CA SER A 258 -11.68 13.57 -13.09
C SER A 258 -11.38 15.03 -13.43
N ARG A 259 -10.75 15.77 -12.49
CA ARG A 259 -10.36 17.15 -12.74
C ARG A 259 -9.22 17.27 -13.76
N VAL A 260 -8.23 16.38 -13.73
CA VAL A 260 -7.15 16.31 -14.74
C VAL A 260 -7.72 16.07 -16.13
N ASN A 261 -8.71 15.20 -16.27
CA ASN A 261 -9.34 14.87 -17.55
C ASN A 261 -9.99 16.07 -18.22
N SER A 262 -10.38 17.11 -17.48
CA SER A 262 -10.98 18.33 -18.05
C SER A 262 -9.97 19.25 -18.76
N PHE A 263 -8.66 18.97 -18.68
CA PHE A 263 -7.61 19.78 -19.29
C PHE A 263 -7.08 19.23 -20.63
N GLY A 264 -7.62 18.11 -21.12
CA GLY A 264 -7.30 17.55 -22.44
C GLY A 264 -6.27 16.41 -22.40
N SER A 265 -6.05 15.82 -23.59
CA SER A 265 -5.30 14.58 -23.77
C SER A 265 -3.85 14.65 -23.31
N ASP A 266 -3.15 15.74 -23.59
CA ASP A 266 -1.74 15.91 -23.29
C ASP A 266 -1.51 16.00 -21.78
N VAL A 267 -2.42 16.69 -21.07
CA VAL A 267 -2.39 16.78 -19.60
C VAL A 267 -2.69 15.43 -18.97
N ILE A 268 -3.66 14.66 -19.50
CA ILE A 268 -3.96 13.30 -19.06
C ILE A 268 -2.75 12.39 -19.23
N ALA A 269 -2.12 12.41 -20.39
CA ALA A 269 -0.97 11.56 -20.71
C ALA A 269 0.26 11.93 -19.84
N GLY A 270 0.58 13.22 -19.73
CA GLY A 270 1.69 13.71 -18.92
C GLY A 270 1.51 13.41 -17.43
N TYR A 271 0.31 13.66 -16.90
CA TYR A 271 -0.03 13.30 -15.53
C TYR A 271 0.03 11.78 -15.32
N SER A 272 -0.49 10.97 -16.23
CA SER A 272 -0.48 9.51 -16.12
C SER A 272 0.93 8.93 -16.06
N ALA A 273 1.88 9.49 -16.81
CA ALA A 273 3.28 9.10 -16.73
C ALA A 273 3.92 9.55 -15.41
N ALA A 274 3.73 10.81 -15.03
CA ALA A 274 4.31 11.39 -13.83
C ALA A 274 3.77 10.75 -12.53
N ILE A 275 2.46 10.40 -12.49
CA ILE A 275 1.85 9.77 -11.32
C ILE A 275 2.39 8.34 -11.07
N LYS A 276 2.80 7.61 -12.11
CA LYS A 276 3.46 6.30 -11.94
C LYS A 276 4.80 6.46 -11.21
N LEU A 277 5.60 7.46 -11.60
CA LEU A 277 6.85 7.81 -10.92
C LEU A 277 6.59 8.23 -9.47
N ASN A 278 5.63 9.12 -9.26
CA ASN A 278 5.23 9.58 -7.94
C ASN A 278 4.75 8.42 -7.04
N THR A 279 3.94 7.50 -7.58
CA THR A 279 3.44 6.33 -6.84
C THR A 279 4.58 5.44 -6.37
N PHE A 280 5.62 5.24 -7.18
CA PHE A 280 6.80 4.48 -6.77
C PHE A 280 7.50 5.12 -5.57
N ALA A 281 7.71 6.44 -5.60
CA ALA A 281 8.29 7.18 -4.48
C ALA A 281 7.42 7.08 -3.22
N ILE A 282 6.12 7.39 -3.33
CA ILE A 282 5.18 7.38 -2.20
C ILE A 282 5.04 5.99 -1.58
N THR A 283 5.01 4.93 -2.40
CA THR A 283 4.94 3.54 -1.89
C THR A 283 6.22 3.18 -1.12
N SER A 284 7.39 3.65 -1.57
CA SER A 284 8.66 3.47 -0.87
C SER A 284 8.64 4.18 0.49
N PHE A 285 8.15 5.43 0.56
CA PHE A 285 8.03 6.19 1.81
C PHE A 285 6.98 5.57 2.75
N SER A 286 5.87 5.11 2.22
CA SER A 286 4.83 4.40 2.98
C SER A 286 5.36 3.10 3.61
N THR A 287 6.26 2.42 2.91
CA THR A 287 6.95 1.22 3.42
C THR A 287 7.83 1.53 4.62
N LEU A 288 8.54 2.66 4.63
CA LEU A 288 9.26 3.13 5.81
C LEU A 288 8.30 3.44 6.96
N GLY A 289 7.17 4.10 6.68
CA GLY A 289 6.12 4.33 7.66
C GLY A 289 5.56 3.02 8.27
N ASN A 290 5.41 1.98 7.47
CA ASN A 290 5.00 0.65 7.92
C ASN A 290 6.07 -0.01 8.81
N ALA A 291 7.35 0.13 8.45
CA ALA A 291 8.45 -0.35 9.28
C ALA A 291 8.49 0.38 10.65
N MET A 292 8.30 1.70 10.65
CA MET A 292 8.18 2.48 11.89
C MET A 292 6.97 2.08 12.72
N SER A 293 5.85 1.72 12.08
CA SER A 293 4.65 1.23 12.77
C SER A 293 4.93 -0.08 13.49
N SER A 294 5.56 -1.06 12.82
CA SER A 294 5.93 -2.34 13.43
C SER A 294 6.94 -2.17 14.57
N TYR A 295 7.96 -1.33 14.37
CA TYR A 295 8.94 -1.00 15.39
C TYR A 295 8.28 -0.36 16.62
N THR A 296 7.44 0.63 16.43
CA THR A 296 6.73 1.32 17.51
C THR A 296 5.77 0.38 18.22
N ALA A 297 5.03 -0.45 17.49
CA ALA A 297 4.08 -1.39 18.05
C ALA A 297 4.77 -2.44 18.94
N GLN A 298 5.89 -3.03 18.48
CA GLN A 298 6.66 -3.97 19.32
C GLN A 298 7.21 -3.29 20.57
N ASN A 299 7.80 -2.09 20.46
CA ASN A 299 8.34 -1.37 21.61
C ASN A 299 7.25 -0.89 22.58
N THR A 300 6.06 -0.53 22.07
CA THR A 300 4.89 -0.23 22.92
C THR A 300 4.44 -1.46 23.68
N GLY A 301 4.35 -2.61 23.01
CA GLY A 301 4.01 -3.89 23.66
C GLY A 301 5.02 -4.32 24.72
N ALA A 302 6.30 -4.14 24.44
CA ALA A 302 7.41 -4.41 25.36
C ALA A 302 7.53 -3.39 26.50
N ARG A 303 6.72 -2.32 26.53
CA ARG A 303 6.84 -1.17 27.44
C ARG A 303 8.18 -0.44 27.36
N LYS A 304 8.91 -0.59 26.26
CA LYS A 304 10.19 0.09 26.01
C LYS A 304 9.97 1.43 25.29
N LEU A 305 9.15 2.32 25.89
CA LEU A 305 8.65 3.53 25.26
C LEU A 305 9.77 4.52 24.86
N LEU A 306 10.87 4.58 25.65
CA LEU A 306 12.01 5.45 25.35
C LEU A 306 12.73 5.09 24.04
N ARG A 307 12.59 3.88 23.54
CA ARG A 307 13.14 3.49 22.25
C ARG A 307 12.41 4.11 21.05
N ILE A 308 11.17 4.58 21.24
CA ILE A 308 10.36 5.17 20.16
C ILE A 308 11.01 6.47 19.64
N PRO A 309 11.42 7.46 20.48
CA PRO A 309 12.17 8.62 20.01
C PRO A 309 13.53 8.29 19.37
N GLU A 310 14.21 7.26 19.88
CA GLU A 310 15.47 6.79 19.25
C GLU A 310 15.20 6.20 17.86
N GLY A 311 14.11 5.43 17.71
CA GLY A 311 13.64 4.94 16.43
C GLY A 311 13.24 6.06 15.46
N LEU A 312 12.62 7.14 15.96
CA LEU A 312 12.30 8.31 15.15
C LEU A 312 13.57 8.97 14.60
N LYS A 313 14.62 9.16 15.42
CA LYS A 313 15.90 9.70 14.95
C LYS A 313 16.49 8.84 13.83
N ALA A 314 16.48 7.53 13.98
CA ALA A 314 16.91 6.61 12.93
C ALA A 314 15.99 6.67 11.69
N GLY A 315 14.69 6.74 11.89
CA GLY A 315 13.69 6.90 10.83
C GLY A 315 13.88 8.18 10.02
N ILE A 316 14.23 9.31 10.64
CA ILE A 316 14.55 10.56 9.93
C ILE A 316 15.77 10.39 9.02
N VAL A 317 16.82 9.73 9.48
CA VAL A 317 17.97 9.43 8.61
C VAL A 317 17.55 8.55 7.44
N MET A 318 16.75 7.50 7.70
CA MET A 318 16.27 6.60 6.66
C MET A 318 15.40 7.32 5.63
N LEU A 319 14.50 8.20 6.08
CA LEU A 319 13.64 8.94 5.15
C LEU A 319 14.47 9.85 4.23
N ILE A 320 15.53 10.51 4.77
CA ILE A 320 16.42 11.35 3.95
C ILE A 320 17.15 10.49 2.92
N VAL A 321 17.77 9.39 3.35
CA VAL A 321 18.53 8.50 2.47
C VAL A 321 17.65 7.88 1.37
N VAL A 322 16.41 7.53 1.68
CA VAL A 322 15.48 6.94 0.68
C VAL A 322 14.84 8.01 -0.19
N SER A 323 14.53 9.21 0.33
CA SER A 323 13.91 10.28 -0.46
C SER A 323 14.89 10.98 -1.39
N LEU A 324 16.17 11.05 -1.03
CA LEU A 324 17.19 11.79 -1.79
C LEU A 324 17.39 11.25 -3.22
N PRO A 325 17.49 9.95 -3.48
CA PRO A 325 17.56 9.43 -4.86
C PRO A 325 16.34 9.81 -5.71
N PHE A 326 15.13 9.73 -5.14
CA PHE A 326 13.91 10.16 -5.84
C PHE A 326 13.90 11.66 -6.11
N PHE A 327 14.35 12.46 -5.13
CA PHE A 327 14.51 13.90 -5.31
C PHE A 327 15.48 14.21 -6.46
N ILE A 328 16.65 13.61 -6.47
CA ILE A 328 17.64 13.82 -7.54
C ILE A 328 17.08 13.38 -8.89
N ALA A 329 16.52 12.18 -8.98
CA ALA A 329 16.01 11.64 -10.23
C ALA A 329 14.87 12.50 -10.81
N TYR A 330 13.90 12.90 -9.98
CA TYR A 330 12.66 13.51 -10.47
C TYR A 330 12.71 15.04 -10.52
N PHE A 331 13.54 15.69 -9.67
CA PHE A 331 13.69 17.14 -9.67
C PHE A 331 14.79 17.61 -10.62
N VAL A 332 15.95 16.91 -10.61
CA VAL A 332 17.11 17.31 -11.43
C VAL A 332 17.01 16.76 -12.85
N PHE A 333 16.51 15.53 -13.02
CA PHE A 333 16.41 14.82 -14.31
C PHE A 333 14.97 14.48 -14.70
N PRO A 334 13.98 15.41 -14.60
CA PRO A 334 12.58 15.09 -14.84
C PRO A 334 12.31 14.65 -16.28
N ASN A 335 12.96 15.25 -17.27
CA ASN A 335 12.79 14.88 -18.68
C ASN A 335 13.26 13.45 -18.95
N THR A 336 14.40 13.04 -18.37
CA THR A 336 14.93 11.66 -18.50
C THR A 336 13.94 10.67 -17.89
N MET A 337 13.34 11.01 -16.75
CA MET A 337 12.35 10.17 -16.10
C MET A 337 11.05 10.07 -16.90
N MET A 338 10.59 11.19 -17.48
CA MET A 338 9.40 11.18 -18.36
C MET A 338 9.64 10.37 -19.64
N ASN A 339 10.83 10.45 -20.22
CA ASN A 339 11.21 9.71 -21.43
C ASN A 339 11.19 8.17 -21.25
N ILE A 340 11.11 7.65 -20.01
CA ILE A 340 10.87 6.23 -19.76
C ILE A 340 9.49 5.80 -20.27
N PHE A 341 8.51 6.70 -20.23
CA PHE A 341 7.10 6.43 -20.55
C PHE A 341 6.60 7.09 -21.81
N VAL A 342 7.22 8.20 -22.24
CA VAL A 342 6.76 9.08 -23.32
C VAL A 342 7.90 9.25 -24.31
N LYS A 343 7.57 9.28 -25.62
CA LYS A 343 8.57 9.53 -26.66
C LYS A 343 9.10 10.97 -26.56
N SER A 344 10.39 11.15 -26.77
CA SER A 344 11.06 12.47 -26.68
C SER A 344 10.51 13.52 -27.65
N SER A 345 9.80 13.09 -28.70
CA SER A 345 9.11 13.99 -29.64
C SER A 345 7.82 14.61 -29.09
N GLU A 346 7.24 14.05 -28.04
CA GLU A 346 5.97 14.49 -27.46
C GLU A 346 6.22 15.53 -26.35
N THR A 347 6.79 16.66 -26.71
CA THR A 347 7.28 17.68 -25.78
C THR A 347 6.20 18.25 -24.86
N GLY A 348 4.96 18.43 -25.36
CA GLY A 348 3.83 18.93 -24.56
C GLY A 348 3.49 17.98 -23.39
N ILE A 349 3.47 16.68 -23.66
CA ILE A 349 3.20 15.66 -22.64
C ILE A 349 4.34 15.63 -21.61
N ILE A 350 5.59 15.71 -22.07
CA ILE A 350 6.77 15.74 -21.20
C ILE A 350 6.75 16.98 -20.30
N ASP A 351 6.37 18.15 -20.84
CA ASP A 351 6.32 19.39 -20.08
C ASP A 351 5.31 19.34 -18.93
N VAL A 352 4.13 18.80 -19.16
CA VAL A 352 3.12 18.58 -18.11
C VAL A 352 3.70 17.72 -16.97
N GLY A 353 4.28 16.57 -17.31
CA GLY A 353 4.87 15.68 -16.30
C GLY A 353 6.07 16.29 -15.61
N ARG A 354 6.92 17.04 -16.32
CA ARG A 354 8.06 17.78 -15.78
C ARG A 354 7.61 18.81 -14.76
N ILE A 355 6.57 19.59 -15.05
CA ILE A 355 6.04 20.60 -14.13
C ILE A 355 5.49 19.94 -12.89
N PHE A 356 4.70 18.87 -13.03
CA PHE A 356 4.20 18.08 -11.90
C PHE A 356 5.36 17.61 -11.00
N LEU A 357 6.36 16.94 -11.56
CA LEU A 357 7.49 16.41 -10.81
C LEU A 357 8.27 17.54 -10.10
N LYS A 358 8.52 18.66 -10.76
CA LYS A 358 9.22 19.81 -10.15
C LYS A 358 8.46 20.43 -8.98
N ILE A 359 7.13 20.47 -9.03
CA ILE A 359 6.29 21.00 -7.94
C ILE A 359 6.25 20.04 -6.75
N VAL A 360 6.05 18.74 -7.02
CA VAL A 360 5.74 17.76 -5.98
C VAL A 360 6.99 17.20 -5.31
N THR A 361 8.08 17.00 -6.07
CA THR A 361 9.29 16.31 -5.57
C THR A 361 10.00 17.00 -4.40
N PRO A 362 10.12 18.36 -4.30
CA PRO A 362 10.71 18.99 -3.12
C PRO A 362 10.02 18.63 -1.80
N PHE A 363 8.73 18.29 -1.87
CA PHE A 363 7.91 17.90 -0.71
C PHE A 363 7.96 16.40 -0.38
N TYR A 364 8.78 15.61 -1.08
CA TYR A 364 9.00 14.20 -0.73
C TYR A 364 9.59 14.01 0.66
N PHE A 365 10.43 14.93 1.11
CA PHE A 365 10.92 14.93 2.49
C PHE A 365 9.79 15.20 3.50
N VAL A 366 8.85 16.07 3.16
CA VAL A 366 7.70 16.41 4.01
C VAL A 366 6.74 15.23 4.12
N ILE A 367 6.35 14.63 2.97
CA ILE A 367 5.43 13.48 2.99
C ILE A 367 6.06 12.25 3.63
N SER A 368 7.35 11.99 3.42
CA SER A 368 8.03 10.87 4.06
C SER A 368 8.15 11.06 5.58
N ALA A 369 8.37 12.29 6.06
CA ALA A 369 8.30 12.63 7.48
C ALA A 369 6.88 12.41 8.03
N LYS A 370 5.85 12.89 7.35
CA LYS A 370 4.44 12.66 7.69
C LYS A 370 4.14 11.16 7.84
N LEU A 371 4.53 10.34 6.87
CA LEU A 371 4.30 8.90 6.88
C LEU A 371 5.07 8.19 8.02
N THR A 372 6.24 8.72 8.40
CA THR A 372 7.01 8.24 9.55
C THR A 372 6.28 8.53 10.87
N PHE A 373 5.80 9.77 11.08
CA PHE A 373 4.98 10.11 12.25
C PHE A 373 3.67 9.30 12.29
N ASP A 374 2.99 9.17 11.18
CA ASP A 374 1.78 8.36 11.06
C ASP A 374 2.04 6.89 11.42
N GLY A 375 3.18 6.35 11.00
CA GLY A 375 3.62 5.02 11.38
C GLY A 375 3.77 4.88 12.90
N ILE A 376 4.37 5.86 13.57
CA ILE A 376 4.52 5.86 15.03
C ILE A 376 3.15 5.96 15.71
N LEU A 377 2.29 6.89 15.30
CA LEU A 377 0.96 7.07 15.89
C LEU A 377 0.11 5.81 15.75
N ARG A 378 0.14 5.18 14.58
CA ARG A 378 -0.56 3.93 14.29
C ARG A 378 0.01 2.77 15.12
N GLY A 379 1.32 2.58 15.15
CA GLY A 379 2.00 1.54 15.93
C GLY A 379 1.75 1.66 17.43
N ALA A 380 1.64 2.89 17.95
CA ALA A 380 1.26 3.19 19.32
C ALA A 380 -0.25 3.03 19.59
N GLY A 381 -1.08 2.70 18.59
CA GLY A 381 -2.53 2.59 18.71
C GLY A 381 -3.27 3.94 18.81
N ARG A 382 -2.61 5.07 18.51
CA ARG A 382 -3.21 6.41 18.55
C ARG A 382 -4.02 6.71 17.27
N MET A 383 -5.00 5.85 16.98
CA MET A 383 -5.75 5.86 15.72
C MET A 383 -6.50 7.17 15.44
N ARG A 384 -7.04 7.85 16.49
CA ARG A 384 -7.72 9.14 16.30
C ARG A 384 -6.78 10.21 15.74
N ALA A 385 -5.56 10.29 16.26
CA ALA A 385 -4.54 11.22 15.80
C ALA A 385 -4.09 10.90 14.35
N PHE A 386 -3.83 9.61 14.06
CA PHE A 386 -3.52 9.12 12.73
C PHE A 386 -4.62 9.45 11.71
N MET A 387 -5.88 9.20 12.05
CA MET A 387 -7.03 9.53 11.20
C MET A 387 -7.15 11.03 10.95
N ALA A 388 -7.05 11.85 12.00
CA ALA A 388 -7.16 13.31 11.86
C ALA A 388 -6.16 13.85 10.85
N SER A 389 -4.87 13.44 10.94
CA SER A 389 -3.86 13.83 9.96
C SER A 389 -4.17 13.34 8.56
N THR A 390 -4.48 12.05 8.40
CA THR A 390 -4.64 11.45 7.09
C THR A 390 -5.89 11.93 6.37
N PHE A 391 -7.03 12.05 7.07
CA PHE A 391 -8.26 12.59 6.45
C PHE A 391 -8.13 14.08 6.10
N THR A 392 -7.42 14.85 6.93
CA THR A 392 -7.12 16.25 6.59
C THR A 392 -6.31 16.34 5.29
N ASP A 393 -5.24 15.53 5.12
CA ASP A 393 -4.48 15.47 3.87
C ASP A 393 -5.38 15.18 2.67
N LEU A 394 -6.16 14.11 2.76
CA LEU A 394 -6.98 13.65 1.63
C LEU A 394 -8.07 14.66 1.24
N LEU A 395 -8.78 15.20 2.24
CA LEU A 395 -9.82 16.20 2.00
C LEU A 395 -9.24 17.49 1.43
N LEU A 396 -8.18 18.00 2.06
CA LEU A 396 -7.53 19.23 1.59
C LEU A 396 -6.99 19.06 0.16
N ARG A 397 -6.34 17.95 -0.14
CA ARG A 397 -5.78 17.69 -1.46
C ARG A 397 -6.86 17.70 -2.55
N VAL A 398 -8.01 17.06 -2.32
CA VAL A 398 -9.12 17.07 -3.27
C VAL A 398 -9.72 18.47 -3.38
N ILE A 399 -10.08 19.10 -2.26
CA ILE A 399 -10.70 20.45 -2.27
C ILE A 399 -9.77 21.46 -2.93
N LEU A 400 -8.50 21.50 -2.54
CA LEU A 400 -7.53 22.45 -3.08
C LEU A 400 -7.20 22.19 -4.55
N ALA A 401 -7.25 20.92 -5.01
CA ALA A 401 -7.08 20.61 -6.44
C ALA A 401 -8.14 21.30 -7.28
N TYR A 402 -9.39 21.30 -6.86
CA TYR A 402 -10.47 22.02 -7.53
C TYR A 402 -10.34 23.53 -7.35
N VAL A 403 -10.18 24.02 -6.13
CA VAL A 403 -10.08 25.47 -5.84
C VAL A 403 -8.94 26.12 -6.61
N PHE A 404 -7.72 25.56 -6.53
CA PHE A 404 -6.56 26.14 -7.20
C PHE A 404 -6.63 25.99 -8.72
N SER A 405 -7.15 24.87 -9.25
CA SER A 405 -7.28 24.71 -10.69
C SER A 405 -8.32 25.65 -11.31
N TYR A 406 -9.38 25.98 -10.60
CA TYR A 406 -10.33 27.00 -11.04
C TYR A 406 -9.77 28.42 -10.88
N ALA A 407 -9.11 28.72 -9.75
CA ALA A 407 -8.53 30.04 -9.50
C ALA A 407 -7.41 30.41 -10.48
N LEU A 408 -6.57 29.43 -10.85
CA LEU A 408 -5.45 29.62 -11.78
C LEU A 408 -5.83 29.33 -13.24
N ASN A 409 -7.04 28.82 -13.49
CA ASN A 409 -7.47 28.30 -14.79
C ASN A 409 -6.40 27.41 -15.46
N SER A 410 -5.76 26.54 -14.66
CA SER A 410 -4.63 25.70 -15.09
C SER A 410 -4.59 24.40 -14.27
N GLU A 411 -4.07 23.34 -14.91
CA GLU A 411 -3.76 22.06 -14.28
C GLU A 411 -2.70 22.16 -13.17
N VAL A 412 -1.84 23.19 -13.26
CA VAL A 412 -0.83 23.49 -12.22
C VAL A 412 -1.47 23.66 -10.84
N GLY A 413 -2.70 24.19 -10.78
CA GLY A 413 -3.47 24.28 -9.55
C GLY A 413 -3.71 22.92 -8.90
N ILE A 414 -3.92 21.87 -9.69
CA ILE A 414 -4.06 20.51 -9.19
C ILE A 414 -2.75 20.05 -8.55
N TRP A 415 -1.62 20.32 -9.22
CA TRP A 415 -0.28 19.92 -8.72
C TRP A 415 0.06 20.59 -7.38
N LEU A 416 -0.28 21.86 -7.21
CA LEU A 416 -0.04 22.63 -6.00
C LEU A 416 -0.83 22.10 -4.78
N SER A 417 -1.94 21.41 -4.98
CA SER A 417 -2.73 20.84 -3.89
C SER A 417 -1.96 19.75 -3.10
N TRP A 418 -1.04 19.03 -3.75
CA TRP A 418 -0.26 17.97 -3.13
C TRP A 418 0.70 18.49 -2.06
N PRO A 419 1.60 19.45 -2.37
CA PRO A 419 2.48 20.05 -1.38
C PRO A 419 1.76 20.65 -0.18
N VAL A 420 0.65 21.37 -0.43
CA VAL A 420 -0.11 22.02 0.65
C VAL A 420 -0.76 20.99 1.55
N GLY A 421 -1.46 19.99 0.98
CA GLY A 421 -2.07 18.90 1.75
C GLY A 421 -1.04 18.14 2.59
N TRP A 422 0.08 17.76 1.99
CA TRP A 422 1.15 17.05 2.68
C TRP A 422 1.78 17.86 3.81
N THR A 423 1.99 19.16 3.60
CA THR A 423 2.62 20.02 4.62
C THR A 423 1.70 20.18 5.83
N ILE A 424 0.43 20.49 5.62
CA ILE A 424 -0.55 20.63 6.70
C ILE A 424 -0.66 19.33 7.49
N ALA A 425 -0.81 18.20 6.79
CA ALA A 425 -0.91 16.89 7.43
C ALA A 425 0.38 16.50 8.16
N ALA A 426 1.56 16.83 7.63
CA ALA A 426 2.83 16.58 8.31
C ALA A 426 2.92 17.35 9.63
N VAL A 427 2.49 18.61 9.64
CA VAL A 427 2.43 19.42 10.87
C VAL A 427 1.48 18.79 11.88
N ILE A 428 0.28 18.39 11.45
CA ILE A 428 -0.71 17.73 12.32
C ILE A 428 -0.13 16.42 12.90
N SER A 429 0.47 15.56 12.10
CA SER A 429 1.10 14.32 12.57
C SER A 429 2.22 14.58 13.56
N ALA A 430 3.08 15.57 13.29
CA ALA A 430 4.16 15.96 14.18
C ALA A 430 3.62 16.49 15.52
N VAL A 431 2.60 17.37 15.51
CA VAL A 431 1.98 17.88 16.73
C VAL A 431 1.40 16.74 17.57
N PHE A 432 0.66 15.80 16.96
CA PHE A 432 0.13 14.65 17.69
C PHE A 432 1.23 13.72 18.22
N TYR A 433 2.34 13.56 17.48
CA TYR A 433 3.49 12.82 17.98
C TYR A 433 4.09 13.52 19.21
N PHE A 434 4.30 14.84 19.19
CA PHE A 434 4.86 15.56 20.34
C PHE A 434 3.92 15.57 21.56
N ILE A 435 2.60 15.62 21.35
CA ILE A 435 1.62 15.42 22.43
C ILE A 435 1.78 14.01 23.01
N TYR A 436 1.83 12.97 22.17
CA TYR A 436 2.04 11.60 22.60
C TYR A 436 3.37 11.42 23.36
N TYR A 437 4.45 12.04 22.85
CA TYR A 437 5.75 12.04 23.50
C TYR A 437 5.67 12.62 24.92
N LYS A 438 5.11 13.81 25.07
CA LYS A 438 5.00 14.50 26.37
C LYS A 438 4.11 13.75 27.35
N THR A 439 2.93 13.30 26.89
CA THR A 439 1.89 12.74 27.79
C THR A 439 2.12 11.29 28.15
N THR A 440 2.78 10.52 27.31
CA THR A 440 2.87 9.05 27.49
C THR A 440 4.31 8.57 27.57
N ILE A 441 5.20 9.00 26.68
CA ILE A 441 6.56 8.47 26.64
C ILE A 441 7.37 9.04 27.79
N LYS A 442 7.39 10.38 27.96
CA LYS A 442 8.15 11.06 28.99
C LYS A 442 7.63 10.75 30.41
N ASN A 443 6.29 10.73 30.59
CA ASN A 443 5.69 10.44 31.89
C ASN A 443 5.72 8.95 32.26
N GLY A 444 5.77 8.05 31.29
CA GLY A 444 5.90 6.61 31.56
C GLY A 444 7.35 6.15 31.75
N ALA A 445 8.31 7.06 31.65
CA ALA A 445 9.73 6.83 31.90
C ALA A 445 10.17 7.25 33.32
N ASN A 446 9.33 8.03 34.00
CA ASN A 446 9.46 8.36 35.42
C ASN A 446 8.60 7.41 36.26
#